data_167b26905f0b2d13cfb9fcfc6d7c76fb
#
_entry.id   167b26905f0b2d13cfb9fcfc6d7c76fb
#
_cell.length_a   1.000
_cell.length_b   1.000
_cell.length_c   1.000
_cell.angle_alpha   90.00
_cell.angle_beta   90.00
_cell.angle_gamma   90.00
#
_symmetry.space_group_name_H-M   'P 1'
#
loop_
_entity.id
_entity.type
_entity.pdbx_description
1 polymer ?
#
loop_
_entity_poly.entity_id
_entity_poly.type
_entity_poly.pdbx_seq_one_letter_code
_entity_poly.pdbx_strand_id
1 'polypeptide(L)'
;YILDCMPNLPNQKEEDVTALAIAAVKQLREKHSAPILLIEHGGYSNMYMDSIKYNEVTQVNRASRKAYEQIQSEGIKDVYYLSREDLNIPSDGWVDYVHPSDFGMKQQAIVVERKVREILHIPLGSLTTTIPVTQRREPHMYEWLSRHRAFLEQVRNHPPKAVILGNSITHYWGGEPEHRNKNGREAWEKVMRPAGFQNLGCGWDRIENVLWRVYHGELDGYKAGKVVLMIGTNNS
;
A
#
# COMPACT_ATOMS: atom_id res chain seq x y z
N TYR A 1 11.42 0.79 -14.92
CA TYR A 1 11.12 -0.60 -15.24
C TYR A 1 11.51 -1.50 -14.07
N ILE A 2 10.74 -2.54 -13.80
CA ILE A 2 11.05 -3.57 -12.82
C ILE A 2 11.09 -4.90 -13.55
N LEU A 3 12.19 -5.63 -13.45
CA LEU A 3 12.37 -6.95 -14.03
C LEU A 3 12.38 -7.99 -12.91
N ASP A 4 11.25 -8.64 -12.68
CA ASP A 4 11.00 -9.68 -11.68
C ASP A 4 10.61 -10.98 -12.41
N CYS A 5 11.56 -11.55 -13.17
CA CYS A 5 11.33 -12.73 -14.00
C CYS A 5 12.12 -13.97 -13.54
N MET A 6 12.95 -13.84 -12.53
CA MET A 6 13.81 -14.93 -12.05
C MET A 6 13.03 -16.18 -11.59
N PRO A 7 11.84 -16.06 -10.95
CA PRO A 7 11.04 -17.23 -10.57
C PRO A 7 10.61 -18.13 -11.73
N ASN A 8 10.60 -17.62 -12.96
CA ASN A 8 10.21 -18.37 -14.14
C ASN A 8 11.40 -19.02 -14.92
N LEU A 9 12.61 -18.89 -14.39
CA LEU A 9 13.84 -19.35 -15.04
C LEU A 9 14.66 -20.40 -14.24
N PRO A 10 14.09 -21.18 -13.30
CA PRO A 10 14.87 -22.00 -12.37
C PRO A 10 15.64 -23.15 -13.03
N ASN A 11 15.18 -23.60 -14.21
CA ASN A 11 15.76 -24.74 -14.94
C ASN A 11 16.64 -24.31 -16.13
N GLN A 12 16.90 -23.02 -16.27
CA GLN A 12 17.76 -22.51 -17.33
C GLN A 12 19.24 -22.55 -16.88
N LYS A 13 20.15 -22.67 -17.83
CA LYS A 13 21.59 -22.58 -17.54
C LYS A 13 21.96 -21.17 -17.07
N GLU A 14 22.92 -21.09 -16.15
CA GLU A 14 23.38 -19.81 -15.59
C GLU A 14 23.81 -18.82 -16.66
N GLU A 15 24.55 -19.31 -17.70
CA GLU A 15 25.01 -18.48 -18.80
C GLU A 15 23.85 -17.89 -19.61
N ASP A 16 22.81 -18.69 -19.86
CA ASP A 16 21.64 -18.28 -20.64
C ASP A 16 20.83 -17.21 -19.88
N VAL A 17 20.60 -17.42 -18.57
CA VAL A 17 19.91 -16.42 -17.72
C VAL A 17 20.69 -15.13 -17.64
N THR A 18 22.03 -15.19 -17.47
CA THR A 18 22.90 -14.03 -17.46
C THR A 18 22.80 -13.26 -18.78
N ALA A 19 22.88 -13.96 -19.90
CA ALA A 19 22.79 -13.35 -21.23
C ALA A 19 21.43 -12.70 -21.49
N LEU A 20 20.34 -13.39 -21.11
CA LEU A 20 18.97 -12.88 -21.25
C LEU A 20 18.74 -11.58 -20.43
N ALA A 21 19.21 -11.57 -19.18
CA ALA A 21 19.08 -10.38 -18.32
C ALA A 21 19.85 -9.18 -18.88
N ILE A 22 21.06 -9.39 -19.36
CA ILE A 22 21.88 -8.34 -20.01
C ILE A 22 21.18 -7.84 -21.29
N ALA A 23 20.71 -8.75 -22.13
CA ALA A 23 20.03 -8.40 -23.38
C ALA A 23 18.76 -7.58 -23.11
N ALA A 24 17.96 -7.96 -22.12
CA ALA A 24 16.75 -7.23 -21.74
C ALA A 24 17.08 -5.79 -21.30
N VAL A 25 18.11 -5.60 -20.47
CA VAL A 25 18.54 -4.28 -20.02
C VAL A 25 19.04 -3.44 -21.20
N LYS A 26 19.89 -4.01 -22.07
CA LYS A 26 20.42 -3.32 -23.25
C LYS A 26 19.30 -2.89 -24.20
N GLN A 27 18.34 -3.78 -24.47
CA GLN A 27 17.20 -3.49 -25.33
C GLN A 27 16.31 -2.36 -24.76
N LEU A 28 16.10 -2.34 -23.44
CA LEU A 28 15.39 -1.23 -22.81
C LEU A 28 16.17 0.08 -22.93
N ARG A 29 17.50 0.05 -22.78
CA ARG A 29 18.36 1.23 -22.87
C ARG A 29 18.44 1.83 -24.27
N GLU A 30 18.22 1.04 -25.31
CA GLU A 30 18.16 1.57 -26.69
C GLU A 30 17.08 2.64 -26.89
N LYS A 31 15.98 2.55 -26.11
CA LYS A 31 14.78 3.37 -26.33
C LYS A 31 14.36 4.20 -25.11
N HIS A 32 14.89 3.89 -23.94
CA HIS A 32 14.42 4.45 -22.68
C HIS A 32 15.54 4.80 -21.71
N SER A 33 15.43 5.96 -21.07
CA SER A 33 16.34 6.44 -20.02
C SER A 33 15.83 6.17 -18.59
N ALA A 34 14.61 5.66 -18.43
CA ALA A 34 14.02 5.41 -17.10
C ALA A 34 14.85 4.39 -16.30
N PRO A 35 14.90 4.49 -14.96
CA PRO A 35 15.59 3.52 -14.12
C PRO A 35 15.08 2.08 -14.33
N ILE A 36 15.99 1.11 -14.20
CA ILE A 36 15.69 -0.32 -14.29
C ILE A 36 16.07 -0.98 -12.97
N LEU A 37 15.15 -1.68 -12.35
CA LEU A 37 15.37 -2.48 -11.15
C LEU A 37 15.28 -3.96 -11.49
N LEU A 38 16.38 -4.70 -11.24
CA LEU A 38 16.42 -6.16 -11.31
C LEU A 38 16.09 -6.71 -9.94
N ILE A 39 15.19 -7.70 -9.87
CA ILE A 39 14.80 -8.36 -8.62
C ILE A 39 15.20 -9.83 -8.69
N GLU A 40 15.83 -10.35 -7.64
CA GLU A 40 16.14 -11.77 -7.49
C GLU A 40 14.89 -12.62 -7.23
N HIS A 41 15.00 -13.90 -7.47
CA HIS A 41 14.02 -14.89 -7.01
C HIS A 41 13.92 -14.86 -5.50
N GLY A 42 12.73 -14.59 -4.94
CA GLY A 42 12.50 -14.48 -3.49
C GLY A 42 12.73 -15.76 -2.69
N GLY A 43 12.85 -16.89 -3.37
CA GLY A 43 13.04 -18.21 -2.77
C GLY A 43 11.78 -19.09 -2.86
N TYR A 44 11.88 -20.26 -2.24
CA TYR A 44 10.75 -21.15 -1.93
C TYR A 44 10.70 -21.37 -0.42
N SER A 45 9.53 -21.50 0.17
CA SER A 45 9.40 -21.69 1.63
C SER A 45 10.10 -22.93 2.15
N ASN A 46 10.24 -23.97 1.32
CA ASN A 46 10.87 -25.25 1.67
C ASN A 46 12.30 -25.40 1.15
N MET A 47 12.90 -24.37 0.55
CA MET A 47 14.20 -24.47 -0.14
C MET A 47 15.33 -25.00 0.76
N TYR A 48 15.30 -24.69 2.05
CA TYR A 48 16.34 -25.15 2.99
C TYR A 48 16.20 -26.63 3.39
N MET A 49 15.08 -27.26 3.05
CA MET A 49 14.82 -28.70 3.26
C MET A 49 14.86 -29.50 1.95
N ASP A 50 14.98 -28.82 0.81
CA ASP A 50 14.98 -29.39 -0.53
C ASP A 50 16.19 -28.87 -1.33
N SER A 51 17.20 -29.71 -1.50
CA SER A 51 18.44 -29.33 -2.18
C SER A 51 18.24 -28.96 -3.66
N ILE A 52 17.23 -29.52 -4.32
CA ILE A 52 16.90 -29.15 -5.71
C ILE A 52 16.40 -27.72 -5.73
N LYS A 53 15.43 -27.40 -4.87
CA LYS A 53 14.87 -26.03 -4.76
C LYS A 53 15.90 -25.01 -4.32
N TYR A 54 16.79 -25.38 -3.41
CA TYR A 54 17.92 -24.54 -3.01
C TYR A 54 18.84 -24.21 -4.18
N ASN A 55 19.20 -25.22 -4.97
CA ASN A 55 20.08 -25.07 -6.12
C ASN A 55 19.43 -24.23 -7.23
N GLU A 56 18.14 -24.46 -7.53
CA GLU A 56 17.37 -23.66 -8.51
C GLU A 56 17.43 -22.17 -8.17
N VAL A 57 17.08 -21.78 -6.94
CA VAL A 57 17.08 -20.39 -6.49
C VAL A 57 18.49 -19.80 -6.50
N THR A 58 19.46 -20.54 -5.96
CA THR A 58 20.85 -20.07 -5.86
C THR A 58 21.48 -19.85 -7.23
N GLN A 59 21.22 -20.76 -8.18
CA GLN A 59 21.75 -20.66 -9.54
C GLN A 59 21.17 -19.45 -10.27
N VAL A 60 19.84 -19.26 -10.27
CA VAL A 60 19.21 -18.18 -11.00
C VAL A 60 19.56 -16.79 -10.40
N ASN A 61 19.67 -16.71 -9.07
CA ASN A 61 20.06 -15.47 -8.39
C ASN A 61 21.54 -15.15 -8.66
N ARG A 62 22.41 -16.14 -8.68
CA ARG A 62 23.82 -15.94 -9.09
C ARG A 62 23.93 -15.46 -10.53
N ALA A 63 23.14 -16.01 -11.45
CA ALA A 63 23.09 -15.56 -12.83
C ALA A 63 22.61 -14.10 -12.94
N SER A 64 21.57 -13.74 -12.21
CA SER A 64 21.05 -12.36 -12.14
C SER A 64 22.09 -11.37 -11.60
N ARG A 65 22.80 -11.76 -10.54
CA ARG A 65 23.88 -10.95 -9.94
C ARG A 65 25.05 -10.75 -10.89
N LYS A 66 25.49 -11.80 -11.57
CA LYS A 66 26.52 -11.71 -12.62
C LYS A 66 26.11 -10.76 -13.75
N ALA A 67 24.85 -10.86 -14.19
CA ALA A 67 24.33 -9.95 -15.20
C ALA A 67 24.40 -8.48 -14.73
N TYR A 68 23.96 -8.21 -13.50
CA TYR A 68 24.04 -6.89 -12.91
C TYR A 68 25.48 -6.37 -12.82
N GLU A 69 26.42 -7.17 -12.32
CA GLU A 69 27.84 -6.81 -12.21
C GLU A 69 28.45 -6.50 -13.58
N GLN A 70 28.12 -7.30 -14.60
CA GLN A 70 28.57 -7.05 -15.96
C GLN A 70 27.98 -5.75 -16.53
N ILE A 71 26.68 -5.51 -16.34
CA ILE A 71 26.01 -4.27 -16.76
C ILE A 71 26.68 -3.05 -16.12
N GLN A 72 27.04 -3.13 -14.83
CA GLN A 72 27.76 -2.07 -14.13
C GLN A 72 29.16 -1.88 -14.71
N SER A 73 29.90 -2.97 -14.99
CA SER A 73 31.26 -2.92 -15.57
C SER A 73 31.27 -2.34 -16.98
N GLU A 74 30.19 -2.51 -17.75
CA GLU A 74 29.99 -1.93 -19.07
C GLU A 74 29.60 -0.43 -19.02
N GLY A 75 29.42 0.14 -17.82
CA GLY A 75 29.07 1.54 -17.61
C GLY A 75 27.60 1.90 -17.91
N ILE A 76 26.72 0.91 -18.02
CA ILE A 76 25.29 1.15 -18.21
C ILE A 76 24.70 1.71 -16.90
N LYS A 77 24.24 2.95 -16.95
CA LYS A 77 23.76 3.70 -15.78
C LYS A 77 22.28 3.41 -15.46
N ASP A 78 21.88 3.84 -14.25
CA ASP A 78 20.50 3.78 -13.75
C ASP A 78 19.90 2.36 -13.77
N VAL A 79 20.75 1.36 -13.51
CA VAL A 79 20.38 -0.03 -13.28
C VAL A 79 20.65 -0.36 -11.81
N TYR A 80 19.63 -0.86 -11.13
CA TYR A 80 19.62 -1.14 -9.70
C TYR A 80 19.30 -2.61 -9.45
N TYR A 81 19.57 -3.05 -8.24
CA TYR A 81 19.43 -4.45 -7.87
C TYR A 81 18.75 -4.60 -6.51
N LEU A 82 17.91 -5.63 -6.37
CA LEU A 82 17.26 -6.00 -5.14
C LEU A 82 17.46 -7.50 -4.92
N SER A 83 18.19 -7.84 -3.88
CA SER A 83 18.54 -9.22 -3.57
C SER A 83 17.41 -9.97 -2.88
N ARG A 84 17.50 -11.30 -2.86
CA ARG A 84 16.60 -12.16 -2.10
C ARG A 84 16.66 -11.87 -0.60
N GLU A 85 17.85 -11.58 -0.10
CA GLU A 85 18.07 -11.22 1.30
C GLU A 85 17.34 -9.93 1.66
N ASP A 86 17.33 -8.93 0.76
CA ASP A 86 16.61 -7.68 0.95
C ASP A 86 15.08 -7.89 0.90
N LEU A 87 14.60 -8.78 0.01
CA LEU A 87 13.16 -9.13 -0.06
C LEU A 87 12.65 -9.77 1.22
N ASN A 88 13.46 -10.62 1.85
CA ASN A 88 13.24 -11.21 3.17
C ASN A 88 11.80 -11.69 3.40
N ILE A 89 11.27 -12.50 2.47
CA ILE A 89 9.92 -13.04 2.59
C ILE A 89 9.90 -14.05 3.75
N PRO A 90 9.07 -13.84 4.78
CA PRO A 90 9.03 -14.72 5.93
C PRO A 90 8.45 -16.10 5.58
N SER A 91 8.77 -17.12 6.38
CA SER A 91 8.37 -18.52 6.12
C SER A 91 6.87 -18.75 6.05
N ASP A 92 6.08 -17.93 6.77
CA ASP A 92 4.61 -17.94 6.76
C ASP A 92 4.01 -17.06 5.66
N GLY A 93 4.88 -16.43 4.85
CA GLY A 93 4.50 -15.57 3.72
C GLY A 93 4.16 -16.33 2.44
N TRP A 94 3.89 -17.65 2.46
CA TRP A 94 3.71 -18.47 1.27
C TRP A 94 2.38 -19.24 1.28
N VAL A 95 1.82 -19.47 0.08
CA VAL A 95 0.56 -20.23 -0.08
C VAL A 95 0.84 -21.72 -0.34
N ASP A 96 1.75 -22.01 -1.29
CA ASP A 96 1.99 -23.33 -1.86
C ASP A 96 3.48 -23.63 -2.08
N TYR A 97 4.33 -23.22 -1.18
CA TYR A 97 5.79 -23.26 -1.27
C TYR A 97 6.42 -22.29 -2.28
N VAL A 98 5.70 -21.85 -3.31
CA VAL A 98 6.20 -21.08 -4.47
C VAL A 98 5.66 -19.66 -4.49
N HIS A 99 4.35 -19.53 -4.29
CA HIS A 99 3.67 -18.24 -4.42
C HIS A 99 3.52 -17.56 -3.08
N PRO A 100 3.84 -16.27 -2.98
CA PRO A 100 3.60 -15.51 -1.77
C PRO A 100 2.11 -15.43 -1.42
N SER A 101 1.79 -15.55 -0.14
CA SER A 101 0.47 -15.22 0.41
C SER A 101 0.24 -13.70 0.40
N ASP A 102 -0.98 -13.24 0.74
CA ASP A 102 -1.26 -11.80 0.92
C ASP A 102 -0.27 -11.13 1.88
N PHE A 103 0.12 -11.86 2.94
CA PHE A 103 1.14 -11.38 3.87
C PHE A 103 2.53 -11.29 3.21
N GLY A 104 2.96 -12.33 2.50
CA GLY A 104 4.23 -12.34 1.77
C GLY A 104 4.28 -11.27 0.69
N MET A 105 3.21 -11.12 -0.09
CA MET A 105 3.07 -10.05 -1.10
C MET A 105 3.18 -8.67 -0.47
N LYS A 106 2.56 -8.45 0.69
CA LYS A 106 2.66 -7.18 1.42
C LYS A 106 4.09 -6.89 1.88
N GLN A 107 4.80 -7.88 2.43
CA GLN A 107 6.20 -7.72 2.85
C GLN A 107 7.10 -7.38 1.65
N GLN A 108 6.93 -8.10 0.55
CA GLN A 108 7.65 -7.85 -0.70
C GLN A 108 7.36 -6.43 -1.24
N ALA A 109 6.08 -6.02 -1.25
CA ALA A 109 5.68 -4.69 -1.71
C ALA A 109 6.32 -3.56 -0.90
N ILE A 110 6.44 -3.70 0.43
CA ILE A 110 7.10 -2.72 1.30
C ILE A 110 8.58 -2.54 0.90
N VAL A 111 9.28 -3.63 0.63
CA VAL A 111 10.70 -3.59 0.26
C VAL A 111 10.88 -2.99 -1.14
N VAL A 112 10.08 -3.43 -2.10
CA VAL A 112 10.12 -2.91 -3.47
C VAL A 112 9.75 -1.42 -3.50
N GLU A 113 8.70 -1.00 -2.78
CA GLU A 113 8.31 0.41 -2.68
C GLU A 113 9.46 1.26 -2.13
N ARG A 114 10.11 0.81 -1.06
CA ARG A 114 11.26 1.52 -0.47
C ARG A 114 12.38 1.69 -1.49
N LYS A 115 12.72 0.61 -2.21
CA LYS A 115 13.77 0.65 -3.24
C LYS A 115 13.40 1.56 -4.42
N VAL A 116 12.17 1.52 -4.88
CA VAL A 116 11.68 2.40 -5.94
C VAL A 116 11.69 3.87 -5.51
N ARG A 117 11.30 4.18 -4.28
CA ARG A 117 11.38 5.55 -3.75
C ARG A 117 12.82 6.06 -3.64
N GLU A 118 13.75 5.19 -3.19
CA GLU A 118 15.19 5.50 -3.18
C GLU A 118 15.69 5.86 -4.58
N ILE A 119 15.38 5.02 -5.56
CA ILE A 119 15.78 5.20 -6.98
C ILE A 119 15.22 6.49 -7.58
N LEU A 120 13.97 6.82 -7.26
CA LEU A 120 13.27 7.99 -7.79
C LEU A 120 13.45 9.25 -6.92
N HIS A 121 14.26 9.17 -5.86
CA HIS A 121 14.45 10.26 -4.87
C HIS A 121 13.14 10.78 -4.27
N ILE A 122 12.15 9.88 -4.10
CA ILE A 122 10.87 10.19 -3.48
C ILE A 122 10.99 9.93 -1.98
N PRO A 123 10.74 10.92 -1.09
CA PRO A 123 10.82 10.69 0.34
C PRO A 123 9.91 9.56 0.77
N LEU A 124 10.39 8.72 1.71
CA LEU A 124 9.54 7.72 2.36
C LEU A 124 8.48 8.47 3.17
N GLY A 125 7.22 8.32 2.76
CA GLY A 125 6.08 8.71 3.58
C GLY A 125 5.94 7.78 4.79
N SER A 126 5.11 8.17 5.75
CA SER A 126 4.74 7.27 6.84
C SER A 126 3.83 6.16 6.27
N LEU A 127 4.34 4.93 6.19
CA LEU A 127 3.56 3.76 5.75
C LEU A 127 2.38 3.46 6.69
N THR A 128 2.45 3.91 7.94
CA THR A 128 1.36 3.72 8.91
C THR A 128 0.05 4.35 8.45
N THR A 129 0.12 5.45 7.70
CA THR A 129 -1.07 6.14 7.18
C THR A 129 -1.76 5.41 6.03
N THR A 130 -1.10 4.44 5.42
CA THR A 130 -1.63 3.65 4.28
C THR A 130 -2.18 2.29 4.70
N ILE A 131 -2.03 1.92 5.97
CA ILE A 131 -2.53 0.65 6.52
C ILE A 131 -3.87 0.91 7.21
N PRO A 132 -5.01 0.47 6.63
CA PRO A 132 -6.32 0.69 7.23
C PRO A 132 -6.42 -0.03 8.58
N VAL A 133 -6.76 0.71 9.64
CA VAL A 133 -6.95 0.16 10.99
C VAL A 133 -8.12 0.81 11.70
N THR A 134 -8.76 0.05 12.59
CA THR A 134 -9.76 0.56 13.53
C THR A 134 -9.12 1.34 14.67
N GLN A 135 -9.92 2.06 15.43
CA GLN A 135 -9.44 2.72 16.66
C GLN A 135 -10.50 2.66 17.79
N ARG A 136 -10.04 2.82 19.02
CA ARG A 136 -10.87 2.92 20.21
C ARG A 136 -10.21 3.82 21.25
N ARG A 137 -9.89 5.08 20.87
CA ARG A 137 -9.09 5.99 21.73
C ARG A 137 -9.91 6.71 22.78
N GLU A 138 -11.21 6.93 22.54
CA GLU A 138 -12.10 7.65 23.46
C GLU A 138 -13.40 6.87 23.76
N PRO A 139 -13.34 5.63 24.28
CA PRO A 139 -14.56 4.83 24.52
C PRO A 139 -15.52 5.45 25.55
N HIS A 140 -15.02 6.33 26.40
CA HIS A 140 -15.84 7.09 27.35
C HIS A 140 -16.62 8.26 26.71
N MET A 141 -16.23 8.69 25.52
CA MET A 141 -16.91 9.75 24.77
C MET A 141 -17.90 9.19 23.76
N TYR A 142 -17.52 8.14 23.04
CA TYR A 142 -18.35 7.47 22.06
C TYR A 142 -17.73 6.13 21.64
N GLU A 143 -18.53 5.21 21.13
CA GLU A 143 -18.05 3.97 20.54
C GLU A 143 -17.88 4.13 19.02
N TRP A 144 -16.64 4.03 18.58
CA TRP A 144 -16.24 4.30 17.21
C TRP A 144 -16.90 3.39 16.17
N LEU A 145 -16.94 2.06 16.42
CA LEU A 145 -17.62 1.12 15.52
C LEU A 145 -19.15 1.33 15.47
N SER A 146 -19.76 1.72 16.58
CA SER A 146 -21.19 2.04 16.61
C SER A 146 -21.50 3.28 15.78
N ARG A 147 -20.61 4.30 15.84
CA ARG A 147 -20.75 5.49 15.01
C ARG A 147 -20.56 5.17 13.52
N HIS A 148 -19.59 4.34 13.17
CA HIS A 148 -19.41 3.85 11.81
C HIS A 148 -20.67 3.13 11.29
N ARG A 149 -21.27 2.23 12.09
CA ARG A 149 -22.52 1.54 11.71
C ARG A 149 -23.69 2.52 11.50
N ALA A 150 -23.80 3.54 12.36
CA ALA A 150 -24.80 4.59 12.19
C ALA A 150 -24.59 5.39 10.88
N PHE A 151 -23.35 5.64 10.47
CA PHE A 151 -23.07 6.24 9.16
C PHE A 151 -23.57 5.36 8.03
N LEU A 152 -23.25 4.06 8.05
CA LEU A 152 -23.71 3.12 7.02
C LEU A 152 -25.23 3.06 6.92
N GLU A 153 -25.93 3.09 8.04
CA GLU A 153 -27.39 3.15 8.08
C GLU A 153 -27.93 4.45 7.49
N GLN A 154 -27.35 5.58 7.89
CA GLN A 154 -27.77 6.91 7.43
C GLN A 154 -27.56 7.09 5.93
N VAL A 155 -26.37 6.77 5.40
CA VAL A 155 -26.10 6.94 3.97
C VAL A 155 -26.92 5.99 3.10
N ARG A 156 -27.32 4.84 3.63
CA ARG A 156 -28.23 3.90 2.96
C ARG A 156 -29.65 4.41 2.91
N ASN A 157 -30.16 4.91 4.04
CA ASN A 157 -31.54 5.36 4.17
C ASN A 157 -31.76 6.76 3.59
N HIS A 158 -30.74 7.62 3.67
CA HIS A 158 -30.77 9.01 3.21
C HIS A 158 -29.47 9.35 2.47
N PRO A 159 -29.33 8.92 1.20
CA PRO A 159 -28.14 9.17 0.41
C PRO A 159 -27.76 10.66 0.37
N PRO A 160 -26.58 11.06 0.85
CA PRO A 160 -26.20 12.46 0.94
C PRO A 160 -25.80 13.04 -0.42
N LYS A 161 -26.03 14.34 -0.62
CA LYS A 161 -25.54 15.09 -1.78
C LYS A 161 -24.05 15.42 -1.67
N ALA A 162 -23.57 15.53 -0.43
CA ALA A 162 -22.18 15.83 -0.10
C ALA A 162 -21.80 15.17 1.22
N VAL A 163 -20.52 14.90 1.42
CA VAL A 163 -20.00 14.33 2.66
C VAL A 163 -18.79 15.12 3.15
N ILE A 164 -18.61 15.16 4.47
CA ILE A 164 -17.38 15.63 5.09
C ILE A 164 -16.82 14.56 6.02
N LEU A 165 -15.61 14.07 5.70
CA LEU A 165 -14.86 13.12 6.51
C LEU A 165 -13.81 13.86 7.32
N GLY A 166 -13.56 13.40 8.54
CA GLY A 166 -12.53 14.02 9.38
C GLY A 166 -12.45 13.46 10.78
N ASN A 167 -11.71 14.16 11.61
CA ASN A 167 -11.46 13.84 13.02
C ASN A 167 -12.48 14.53 13.98
N SER A 168 -12.06 14.83 15.22
CA SER A 168 -12.89 15.50 16.23
C SER A 168 -13.42 16.86 15.79
N ILE A 169 -12.67 17.61 15.02
CA ILE A 169 -13.10 18.94 14.54
C ILE A 169 -14.34 18.80 13.66
N THR A 170 -14.36 17.81 12.77
CA THR A 170 -15.53 17.45 11.96
C THR A 170 -16.63 16.82 12.81
N HIS A 171 -16.28 15.85 13.68
CA HIS A 171 -17.22 15.12 14.52
C HIS A 171 -18.09 16.08 15.35
N TYR A 172 -17.45 17.06 16.01
CA TYR A 172 -18.12 17.97 16.95
C TYR A 172 -18.68 19.23 16.28
N TRP A 173 -18.66 19.31 14.97
CA TRP A 173 -19.19 20.48 14.25
C TRP A 173 -20.71 20.51 14.29
N GLY A 174 -21.38 19.42 13.95
CA GLY A 174 -22.84 19.27 13.94
C GLY A 174 -23.29 18.11 13.06
N GLY A 175 -24.58 17.95 12.90
CA GLY A 175 -25.19 16.89 12.08
C GLY A 175 -25.33 15.56 12.80
N GLU A 176 -25.94 14.61 12.09
CA GLU A 176 -26.19 13.25 12.57
C GLU A 176 -25.04 12.29 12.21
N PRO A 177 -24.77 11.24 13.01
CA PRO A 177 -25.34 10.96 14.34
C PRO A 177 -24.92 12.03 15.35
N GLU A 178 -25.89 12.52 16.11
CA GLU A 178 -25.63 13.57 17.07
C GLU A 178 -24.58 13.20 18.13
N HIS A 179 -23.78 14.18 18.52
CA HIS A 179 -22.87 14.10 19.65
C HIS A 179 -23.19 15.20 20.67
N ARG A 180 -22.85 14.96 21.96
CA ARG A 180 -23.07 15.96 23.02
C ARG A 180 -22.36 17.28 22.77
N ASN A 181 -21.17 17.24 22.15
CA ASN A 181 -20.43 18.43 21.71
C ASN A 181 -20.94 18.83 20.32
N LYS A 182 -21.35 20.10 20.16
CA LYS A 182 -21.89 20.67 18.93
C LYS A 182 -21.32 22.08 18.73
N ASN A 183 -20.00 22.16 18.53
CA ASN A 183 -19.25 23.40 18.55
C ASN A 183 -19.57 24.36 17.38
N GLY A 184 -20.08 23.82 16.28
CA GLY A 184 -20.43 24.59 15.08
C GLY A 184 -21.88 24.38 14.65
N ARG A 185 -22.79 24.07 15.58
CA ARG A 185 -24.19 23.74 15.28
C ARG A 185 -24.88 24.79 14.41
N GLU A 186 -24.71 26.05 14.72
CA GLU A 186 -25.36 27.13 13.97
C GLU A 186 -24.91 27.18 12.52
N ALA A 187 -23.61 27.08 12.28
CA ALA A 187 -23.03 27.03 10.93
C ALA A 187 -23.45 25.75 10.19
N TRP A 188 -23.53 24.62 10.91
CA TRP A 188 -24.01 23.37 10.35
C TRP A 188 -25.45 23.49 9.83
N GLU A 189 -26.37 23.95 10.67
CA GLU A 189 -27.79 24.09 10.33
C GLU A 189 -28.04 25.12 9.21
N LYS A 190 -27.29 26.21 9.21
CA LYS A 190 -27.47 27.30 8.21
C LYS A 190 -26.82 26.99 6.86
N VAL A 191 -25.71 26.23 6.82
CA VAL A 191 -24.89 26.09 5.62
C VAL A 191 -24.78 24.64 5.17
N MET A 192 -24.35 23.73 6.06
CA MET A 192 -23.98 22.37 5.66
C MET A 192 -25.21 21.49 5.43
N ARG A 193 -26.18 21.55 6.33
CA ARG A 193 -27.44 20.79 6.21
C ARG A 193 -28.23 21.17 4.95
N PRO A 194 -28.53 22.45 4.65
CA PRO A 194 -29.22 22.83 3.42
C PRO A 194 -28.47 22.43 2.13
N ALA A 195 -27.12 22.40 2.17
CA ALA A 195 -26.29 21.94 1.07
C ALA A 195 -26.27 20.40 0.93
N GLY A 196 -26.95 19.66 1.81
CA GLY A 196 -27.06 18.20 1.77
C GLY A 196 -25.82 17.47 2.25
N PHE A 197 -25.02 18.09 3.15
CA PHE A 197 -23.86 17.43 3.74
C PHE A 197 -24.26 16.42 4.82
N GLN A 198 -23.62 15.26 4.77
CA GLN A 198 -23.55 14.28 5.86
C GLN A 198 -22.21 14.42 6.59
N ASN A 199 -22.26 14.45 7.92
CA ASN A 199 -21.06 14.46 8.77
C ASN A 199 -20.57 13.03 9.01
N LEU A 200 -19.40 12.69 8.45
CA LEU A 200 -18.70 11.44 8.65
C LEU A 200 -17.41 11.65 9.50
N GLY A 201 -17.45 12.57 10.45
CA GLY A 201 -16.34 12.83 11.37
C GLY A 201 -16.34 11.87 12.56
N CYS A 202 -15.14 11.39 12.94
CA CYS A 202 -14.91 10.60 14.15
C CYS A 202 -13.77 11.19 14.98
N GLY A 203 -14.00 11.40 16.28
CA GLY A 203 -13.01 11.92 17.20
C GLY A 203 -11.74 11.06 17.21
N TRP A 204 -10.57 11.69 17.26
CA TRP A 204 -9.25 11.06 17.25
C TRP A 204 -8.90 10.24 15.99
N ASP A 205 -9.72 10.29 14.94
CA ASP A 205 -9.33 9.63 13.70
C ASP A 205 -8.02 10.19 13.16
N ARG A 206 -7.21 9.27 12.70
CA ARG A 206 -6.03 9.45 11.88
C ARG A 206 -6.34 9.08 10.43
N ILE A 207 -5.44 9.35 9.52
CA ILE A 207 -5.60 9.02 8.08
C ILE A 207 -5.95 7.55 7.90
N GLU A 208 -5.23 6.65 8.55
CA GLU A 208 -5.42 5.20 8.49
C GLU A 208 -6.80 4.74 9.01
N ASN A 209 -7.40 5.48 9.94
CA ASN A 209 -8.74 5.18 10.44
C ASN A 209 -9.83 5.61 9.45
N VAL A 210 -9.68 6.78 8.84
CA VAL A 210 -10.59 7.22 7.75
C VAL A 210 -10.49 6.27 6.57
N LEU A 211 -9.26 5.83 6.21
CA LEU A 211 -9.03 4.86 5.15
C LEU A 211 -9.77 3.53 5.43
N TRP A 212 -9.70 3.03 6.68
CA TRP A 212 -10.44 1.84 7.09
C TRP A 212 -11.95 2.01 6.87
N ARG A 213 -12.53 3.15 7.29
CA ARG A 213 -13.97 3.44 7.17
C ARG A 213 -14.43 3.53 5.72
N VAL A 214 -13.60 4.12 4.85
CA VAL A 214 -13.86 4.18 3.41
C VAL A 214 -13.88 2.78 2.81
N TYR A 215 -12.90 1.93 3.11
CA TYR A 215 -12.89 0.53 2.66
C TYR A 215 -14.03 -0.33 3.24
N HIS A 216 -14.67 0.14 4.32
CA HIS A 216 -15.80 -0.54 4.94
C HIS A 216 -17.15 0.13 4.65
N GLY A 217 -17.26 0.81 3.51
CA GLY A 217 -18.52 1.15 2.88
C GLY A 217 -19.09 2.54 3.16
N GLU A 218 -18.38 3.44 3.85
CA GLU A 218 -18.94 4.78 4.15
C GLU A 218 -19.16 5.65 2.90
N LEU A 219 -18.51 5.33 1.79
CA LEU A 219 -18.70 6.02 0.50
C LEU A 219 -19.41 5.14 -0.54
N ASP A 220 -19.95 3.99 -0.17
CA ASP A 220 -20.56 3.05 -1.09
C ASP A 220 -22.06 3.26 -1.24
N GLY A 221 -22.60 2.92 -2.41
CA GLY A 221 -24.03 2.88 -2.67
C GLY A 221 -24.71 4.22 -2.95
N TYR A 222 -23.95 5.33 -3.00
CA TYR A 222 -24.46 6.66 -3.37
C TYR A 222 -23.44 7.47 -4.15
N LYS A 223 -23.88 8.58 -4.76
CA LYS A 223 -23.02 9.52 -5.49
C LYS A 223 -23.03 10.88 -4.77
N ALA A 224 -22.02 11.16 -3.98
CA ALA A 224 -21.79 12.50 -3.44
C ALA A 224 -21.22 13.41 -4.54
N GLY A 225 -21.86 14.54 -4.78
CA GLY A 225 -21.36 15.57 -5.70
C GLY A 225 -20.16 16.33 -5.14
N LYS A 226 -19.94 16.27 -3.80
CA LYS A 226 -18.82 16.90 -3.11
C LYS A 226 -18.34 16.01 -1.97
N VAL A 227 -17.02 15.87 -1.88
CA VAL A 227 -16.36 15.22 -0.75
C VAL A 227 -15.35 16.19 -0.15
N VAL A 228 -15.49 16.49 1.13
CA VAL A 228 -14.53 17.29 1.89
C VAL A 228 -13.79 16.37 2.85
N LEU A 229 -12.47 16.44 2.84
CA LEU A 229 -11.61 15.66 3.74
C LEU A 229 -10.77 16.59 4.60
N MET A 230 -10.94 16.49 5.93
CA MET A 230 -10.16 17.24 6.91
C MET A 230 -9.56 16.28 7.92
N ILE A 231 -8.33 15.86 7.67
CA ILE A 231 -7.64 14.81 8.43
C ILE A 231 -6.12 15.10 8.49
N GLY A 232 -5.42 14.41 9.38
CA GLY A 232 -3.97 14.48 9.50
C GLY A 232 -3.49 15.07 10.84
N THR A 233 -4.27 15.93 11.49
CA THR A 233 -3.91 16.57 12.77
C THR A 233 -3.50 15.57 13.86
N ASN A 234 -4.09 14.37 13.88
CA ASN A 234 -3.79 13.35 14.87
C ASN A 234 -2.66 12.40 14.44
N ASN A 235 -2.04 12.62 13.29
CA ASN A 235 -0.92 11.82 12.79
C ASN A 235 0.46 12.42 13.15
N SER A 236 0.45 13.61 13.76
CA SER A 236 1.64 14.31 14.27
C SER A 236 2.19 13.67 15.56
#